data_c93013f18d15778c16004375b88c2fd5
#
_entry.id   c93013f18d15778c16004375b88c2fd5
#
_cell.length_a   1.000
_cell.length_b   1.000
_cell.length_c   1.000
_cell.angle_alpha   90.00
_cell.angle_beta   90.00
_cell.angle_gamma   90.00
#
_symmetry.space_group_name_H-M   'P 1'
#
loop_
_entity.id
_entity.type
_entity.pdbx_description
1 polymer ?
#
loop_
_entity_poly.entity_id
_entity_poly.type
_entity_poly.pdbx_seq_one_letter_code
_entity_poly.pdbx_strand_id
1 'polypeptide(L)'
;MLAGARSFRLMECICRTERAKLGTPCTHPLETCLAFSSQEDAYEGTLATGFGRTVTREEALAVLDLAEREGLVHCTYNVRRESMFVCNCCACCCGFLRGVTEFRAPHLLVRSNWLSAIEAARCTACGACVGGRCPTGALAERDGRYTVSEARCIGCGVCAAGCPAGAITLRPRPSREQTTPPKTIAAWALSRAVRRRGALRAAVQLGGLALGTMRQRFAPRKTSGDGHGKA
;
A
#
# COMPACT_ATOMS: atom_id res chain seq x y z
N MET A 1 11.45 -3.83 6.52
CA MET A 1 11.28 -3.44 5.12
C MET A 1 12.28 -2.36 4.75
N LEU A 2 12.25 -1.20 5.38
CA LEU A 2 13.19 -0.09 5.10
C LEU A 2 14.63 -0.29 5.63
N ALA A 3 14.85 -1.21 6.57
CA ALA A 3 16.19 -1.41 7.17
C ALA A 3 17.28 -1.77 6.14
N GLY A 4 16.93 -2.49 5.09
CA GLY A 4 17.86 -2.85 4.02
C GLY A 4 17.84 -1.92 2.80
N ALA A 5 17.06 -0.85 2.84
CA ALA A 5 17.01 0.11 1.74
C ALA A 5 18.19 1.09 1.79
N ARG A 6 18.72 1.45 0.63
CA ARG A 6 19.87 2.36 0.47
C ARG A 6 19.49 3.68 -0.21
N SER A 7 18.42 3.68 -1.00
CA SER A 7 17.88 4.88 -1.60
C SER A 7 16.38 5.02 -1.37
N PHE A 8 15.91 6.25 -1.28
CA PHE A 8 14.53 6.60 -0.98
C PHE A 8 14.05 7.73 -1.89
N ARG A 9 12.77 7.65 -2.26
CA ARG A 9 12.10 8.71 -3.03
C ARG A 9 10.75 9.01 -2.41
N LEU A 10 10.53 10.27 -2.11
CA LEU A 10 9.26 10.79 -1.62
C LEU A 10 8.43 11.34 -2.80
N MET A 11 7.15 10.97 -2.83
CA MET A 11 6.24 11.32 -3.91
C MET A 11 4.90 11.81 -3.34
N GLU A 12 4.23 12.63 -4.10
CA GLU A 12 2.84 12.95 -3.85
C GLU A 12 1.94 11.70 -3.94
N CYS A 13 0.96 11.65 -3.06
CA CYS A 13 -0.03 10.57 -3.07
C CYS A 13 -0.96 10.70 -4.29
N ILE A 14 -0.85 9.82 -5.26
CA ILE A 14 -1.63 9.84 -6.49
C ILE A 14 -3.15 9.85 -6.24
N CYS A 15 -3.63 9.13 -5.23
CA CYS A 15 -5.05 9.09 -4.91
C CYS A 15 -5.56 10.43 -4.36
N ARG A 16 -4.74 11.16 -3.58
CA ARG A 16 -5.10 12.49 -3.09
C ARG A 16 -5.03 13.54 -4.19
N THR A 17 -4.02 13.48 -5.04
CA THR A 17 -3.88 14.33 -6.22
C THR A 17 -5.06 14.15 -7.17
N GLU A 18 -5.48 12.90 -7.42
CA GLU A 18 -6.67 12.59 -8.24
C GLU A 18 -7.94 13.19 -7.63
N ARG A 19 -8.17 12.95 -6.33
CA ARG A 19 -9.36 13.48 -5.63
C ARG A 19 -9.38 15.01 -5.60
N ALA A 20 -8.25 15.66 -5.45
CA ALA A 20 -8.15 17.12 -5.53
C ALA A 20 -8.54 17.65 -6.92
N LYS A 21 -8.06 17.01 -8.00
CA LYS A 21 -8.43 17.33 -9.38
C LYS A 21 -9.90 17.10 -9.69
N LEU A 22 -10.54 16.16 -8.98
CA LEU A 22 -11.98 15.90 -9.08
C LEU A 22 -12.82 16.83 -8.17
N GLY A 23 -12.23 17.85 -7.57
CA GLY A 23 -12.93 18.80 -6.70
C GLY A 23 -13.28 18.30 -5.30
N THR A 24 -12.71 17.19 -4.89
CA THR A 24 -12.96 16.58 -3.56
C THR A 24 -11.65 16.31 -2.81
N PRO A 25 -10.85 17.36 -2.52
CA PRO A 25 -9.59 17.21 -1.78
C PRO A 25 -9.83 16.76 -0.35
N CYS A 26 -8.80 16.19 0.27
CA CYS A 26 -8.77 15.93 1.70
C CYS A 26 -7.66 16.75 2.38
N THR A 27 -7.70 16.81 3.71
CA THR A 27 -6.77 17.61 4.52
C THR A 27 -5.47 16.90 4.87
N HIS A 28 -5.35 15.60 4.57
CA HIS A 28 -4.12 14.84 4.88
C HIS A 28 -2.94 15.31 4.01
N PRO A 29 -1.70 15.22 4.53
CA PRO A 29 -0.48 15.58 3.81
C PRO A 29 -0.39 14.89 2.45
N LEU A 30 0.04 15.63 1.43
CA LEU A 30 0.11 15.14 0.05
C LEU A 30 1.35 14.28 -0.19
N GLU A 31 2.54 14.77 0.20
CA GLU A 31 3.82 14.05 0.06
C GLU A 31 3.96 12.97 1.13
N THR A 32 3.46 11.78 0.87
CA THR A 32 3.50 10.66 1.80
C THR A 32 3.73 9.31 1.14
N CYS A 33 3.84 9.22 -0.18
CA CYS A 33 4.17 7.97 -0.85
C CYS A 33 5.68 7.81 -0.94
N LEU A 34 6.21 6.71 -0.41
CA LEU A 34 7.64 6.40 -0.40
C LEU A 34 7.94 5.24 -1.34
N ALA A 35 8.85 5.45 -2.29
CA ALA A 35 9.56 4.37 -2.95
C ALA A 35 10.93 4.17 -2.29
N PHE A 36 11.42 2.93 -2.30
CA PHE A 36 12.74 2.59 -1.74
C PHE A 36 13.38 1.44 -2.49
N SER A 37 14.70 1.40 -2.48
CA SER A 37 15.51 0.37 -3.14
C SER A 37 16.67 -0.07 -2.27
N SER A 38 17.11 -1.30 -2.43
CA SER A 38 18.37 -1.80 -1.86
C SER A 38 19.61 -1.39 -2.65
N GLN A 39 19.43 -0.81 -3.84
CA GLN A 39 20.50 -0.24 -4.65
C GLN A 39 20.70 1.22 -4.25
N GLU A 40 21.96 1.67 -4.23
CA GLU A 40 22.29 3.09 -4.13
C GLU A 40 21.86 3.80 -5.42
N ASP A 41 21.50 5.06 -5.31
CA ASP A 41 21.17 5.96 -6.43
C ASP A 41 20.11 5.41 -7.41
N ALA A 42 19.27 4.48 -6.94
CA ALA A 42 18.24 3.83 -7.77
C ALA A 42 17.21 4.81 -8.37
N TYR A 43 17.12 6.01 -7.82
CA TYR A 43 16.19 7.05 -8.25
C TYR A 43 16.90 8.26 -8.88
N GLU A 44 18.18 8.15 -9.19
CA GLU A 44 18.90 9.15 -9.95
C GLU A 44 18.75 8.92 -11.45
N GLY A 45 18.76 10.00 -12.23
CA GLY A 45 18.65 9.96 -13.67
C GLY A 45 17.28 10.30 -14.27
N THR A 46 17.19 10.30 -15.60
CA THR A 46 16.10 10.89 -16.40
C THR A 46 14.73 10.25 -16.23
N LEU A 47 14.64 8.96 -15.90
CA LEU A 47 13.35 8.27 -15.67
C LEU A 47 12.75 8.60 -14.30
N ALA A 48 13.57 9.10 -13.39
CA ALA A 48 13.14 9.46 -12.03
C ALA A 48 12.81 10.96 -11.90
N THR A 49 13.31 11.80 -12.80
CA THR A 49 13.08 13.25 -12.78
C THR A 49 11.62 13.57 -13.09
N GLY A 50 10.97 14.34 -12.23
CA GLY A 50 9.56 14.74 -12.38
C GLY A 50 8.56 13.91 -11.55
N PHE A 51 8.99 12.82 -10.88
CA PHE A 51 8.10 12.02 -10.04
C PHE A 51 8.57 11.99 -8.58
N GLY A 52 8.35 13.09 -7.85
CA GLY A 52 8.80 13.27 -6.47
C GLY A 52 10.28 13.67 -6.37
N ARG A 53 10.86 13.55 -5.17
CA ARG A 53 12.24 13.92 -4.86
C ARG A 53 12.97 12.79 -4.12
N THR A 54 14.28 12.70 -4.30
CA THR A 54 15.15 11.84 -3.50
C THR A 54 15.21 12.39 -2.07
N VAL A 55 15.16 11.50 -1.08
CA VAL A 55 15.19 11.83 0.34
C VAL A 55 16.15 10.95 1.09
N THR A 56 16.61 11.42 2.26
CA THR A 56 17.43 10.61 3.16
C THR A 56 16.59 9.53 3.87
N ARG A 57 17.26 8.61 4.54
CA ARG A 57 16.60 7.62 5.39
C ARG A 57 15.83 8.27 6.53
N GLU A 58 16.40 9.28 7.14
CA GLU A 58 15.83 10.04 8.26
C GLU A 58 14.55 10.76 7.82
N GLU A 59 14.57 11.40 6.66
CA GLU A 59 13.39 12.03 6.08
C GLU A 59 12.31 10.98 5.75
N ALA A 60 12.69 9.83 5.18
CA ALA A 60 11.75 8.75 4.88
C ALA A 60 11.08 8.20 6.15
N LEU A 61 11.82 8.03 7.25
CA LEU A 61 11.27 7.62 8.54
C LEU A 61 10.35 8.70 9.11
N ALA A 62 10.75 9.97 9.06
CA ALA A 62 9.91 11.09 9.51
C ALA A 62 8.57 11.17 8.76
N VAL A 63 8.55 10.82 7.47
CA VAL A 63 7.29 10.71 6.70
C VAL A 63 6.40 9.57 7.20
N LEU A 64 6.98 8.43 7.61
CA LEU A 64 6.19 7.35 8.20
C LEU A 64 5.62 7.75 9.57
N ASP A 65 6.42 8.40 10.41
CA ASP A 65 5.97 8.91 11.71
C ASP A 65 4.86 9.96 11.54
N LEU A 66 4.99 10.86 10.55
CA LEU A 66 3.93 11.79 10.20
C LEU A 66 2.66 11.05 9.77
N ALA A 67 2.80 10.08 8.88
CA ALA A 67 1.66 9.29 8.39
C ALA A 67 0.94 8.55 9.53
N GLU A 68 1.67 8.02 10.50
CA GLU A 68 1.11 7.37 11.69
C GLU A 68 0.34 8.35 12.57
N ARG A 69 0.89 9.54 12.85
CA ARG A 69 0.18 10.61 13.57
C ARG A 69 -1.11 11.03 12.87
N GLU A 70 -1.06 11.19 11.56
CA GLU A 70 -2.20 11.53 10.69
C GLU A 70 -3.23 10.41 10.52
N GLY A 71 -3.01 9.24 11.11
CA GLY A 71 -3.93 8.11 11.01
C GLY A 71 -3.97 7.44 9.64
N LEU A 72 -2.89 7.55 8.86
CA LEU A 72 -2.78 6.93 7.54
C LEU A 72 -2.37 5.46 7.66
N VAL A 73 -2.90 4.65 6.77
CA VAL A 73 -2.61 3.21 6.72
C VAL A 73 -1.37 2.96 5.88
N HIS A 74 -0.36 2.34 6.44
CA HIS A 74 0.80 1.86 5.69
C HIS A 74 0.41 0.66 4.81
N CYS A 75 0.47 0.85 3.51
CA CYS A 75 0.11 -0.16 2.51
C CYS A 75 1.30 -0.45 1.57
N THR A 76 1.51 -1.72 1.27
CA THR A 76 2.53 -2.17 0.32
C THR A 76 2.05 -3.40 -0.45
N TYR A 77 2.87 -3.96 -1.34
CA TYR A 77 2.60 -5.24 -1.95
C TYR A 77 2.50 -6.35 -0.89
N ASN A 78 1.54 -7.26 -1.08
CA ASN A 78 1.41 -8.45 -0.24
C ASN A 78 2.41 -9.53 -0.68
N VAL A 79 3.71 -9.25 -0.54
CA VAL A 79 4.83 -10.15 -0.84
C VAL A 79 5.88 -10.08 0.25
N ARG A 80 6.66 -11.15 0.42
CA ARG A 80 7.70 -11.23 1.47
C ARG A 80 9.01 -10.56 1.08
N ARG A 81 9.28 -10.42 -0.21
CA ARG A 81 10.49 -9.82 -0.80
C ARG A 81 10.08 -8.88 -1.93
N GLU A 82 11.00 -8.05 -2.37
CA GLU A 82 10.80 -7.13 -3.51
C GLU A 82 9.74 -6.05 -3.28
N SER A 83 9.40 -5.74 -2.02
CA SER A 83 8.66 -4.52 -1.74
C SER A 83 9.54 -3.32 -2.07
N MET A 84 9.00 -2.40 -2.87
CA MET A 84 9.73 -1.23 -3.37
C MET A 84 9.01 0.08 -3.05
N PHE A 85 7.87 0.02 -2.37
CA PHE A 85 7.15 1.22 -1.96
C PHE A 85 6.33 1.00 -0.68
N VAL A 86 6.03 2.09 0.00
CA VAL A 86 5.00 2.20 1.04
C VAL A 86 4.10 3.36 0.67
N CYS A 87 2.81 3.07 0.50
CA CYS A 87 1.76 4.07 0.44
C CYS A 87 1.25 4.36 1.84
N ASN A 88 0.94 5.62 2.13
CA ASN A 88 0.32 6.06 3.39
C ASN A 88 -1.10 6.52 3.08
N CYS A 89 -2.06 5.60 3.24
CA CYS A 89 -3.40 5.68 2.68
C CYS A 89 -4.42 6.23 3.67
N CYS A 90 -5.24 7.19 3.23
CA CYS A 90 -6.44 7.64 3.96
C CYS A 90 -7.71 6.96 3.43
N ALA A 91 -8.71 6.79 4.29
CA ALA A 91 -9.99 6.19 3.91
C ALA A 91 -10.77 7.04 2.90
N CYS A 92 -10.58 8.36 2.91
CA CYS A 92 -11.32 9.31 2.07
C CYS A 92 -10.87 9.35 0.61
N CYS A 93 -9.60 9.03 0.29
CA CYS A 93 -9.06 9.14 -1.06
C CYS A 93 -8.59 7.81 -1.66
N CYS A 94 -8.04 6.91 -0.85
CA CYS A 94 -7.44 5.68 -1.36
C CYS A 94 -8.47 4.77 -2.03
N GLY A 95 -8.30 4.49 -3.33
CA GLY A 95 -9.19 3.63 -4.09
C GLY A 95 -9.35 2.21 -3.51
N PHE A 96 -8.31 1.65 -2.89
CA PHE A 96 -8.39 0.34 -2.24
C PHE A 96 -9.20 0.37 -0.94
N LEU A 97 -8.97 1.36 -0.08
CA LEU A 97 -9.71 1.51 1.17
C LEU A 97 -11.19 1.85 0.89
N ARG A 98 -11.46 2.78 -0.02
CA ARG A 98 -12.82 3.08 -0.49
C ARG A 98 -13.49 1.88 -1.14
N GLY A 99 -12.73 1.09 -1.89
CA GLY A 99 -13.21 -0.18 -2.44
C GLY A 99 -13.78 -1.11 -1.38
N VAL A 100 -13.12 -1.20 -0.23
CA VAL A 100 -13.59 -2.02 0.91
C VAL A 100 -14.78 -1.37 1.63
N THR A 101 -14.76 -0.05 1.85
CA THR A 101 -15.73 0.65 2.70
C THR A 101 -16.98 1.09 1.93
N GLU A 102 -16.81 1.69 0.75
CA GLU A 102 -17.90 2.24 -0.05
C GLU A 102 -18.48 1.21 -1.04
N PHE A 103 -17.60 0.49 -1.74
CA PHE A 103 -18.04 -0.46 -2.78
C PHE A 103 -18.22 -1.90 -2.27
N ARG A 104 -18.04 -2.14 -0.97
CA ARG A 104 -18.19 -3.46 -0.32
C ARG A 104 -17.41 -4.57 -1.01
N ALA A 105 -16.22 -4.25 -1.52
CA ALA A 105 -15.33 -5.15 -2.25
C ALA A 105 -14.13 -5.57 -1.36
N PRO A 106 -14.32 -6.43 -0.36
CA PRO A 106 -13.28 -6.77 0.64
C PRO A 106 -12.07 -7.46 0.03
N HIS A 107 -12.19 -8.01 -1.18
CA HIS A 107 -11.11 -8.67 -1.90
C HIS A 107 -10.09 -7.70 -2.53
N LEU A 108 -10.36 -6.40 -2.54
CA LEU A 108 -9.43 -5.40 -3.05
C LEU A 108 -8.24 -5.17 -2.12
N LEU A 109 -8.40 -5.45 -0.82
CA LEU A 109 -7.35 -5.33 0.18
C LEU A 109 -7.11 -6.68 0.86
N VAL A 110 -5.85 -7.08 0.98
CA VAL A 110 -5.49 -8.23 1.80
C VAL A 110 -5.42 -7.79 3.26
N ARG A 111 -6.23 -8.44 4.10
CA ARG A 111 -6.19 -8.19 5.56
C ARG A 111 -4.88 -8.66 6.13
N SER A 112 -4.35 -7.92 7.09
CA SER A 112 -3.19 -8.32 7.88
C SER A 112 -3.49 -9.58 8.71
N ASN A 113 -2.45 -10.34 9.05
CA ASN A 113 -2.55 -11.47 9.98
C ASN A 113 -2.77 -11.04 11.44
N TRP A 114 -3.05 -9.78 11.67
CA TRP A 114 -3.26 -9.18 12.98
C TRP A 114 -4.68 -8.65 13.12
N LEU A 115 -5.13 -8.56 14.36
CA LEU A 115 -6.40 -7.95 14.77
C LEU A 115 -6.14 -6.96 15.89
N SER A 116 -6.87 -5.86 15.89
CA SER A 116 -6.91 -4.97 17.05
C SER A 116 -7.65 -5.62 18.20
N ALA A 117 -7.14 -5.46 19.41
CA ALA A 117 -7.80 -5.87 20.66
C ALA A 117 -7.78 -4.69 21.62
N ILE A 118 -8.88 -4.50 22.35
CA ILE A 118 -9.02 -3.44 23.34
C ILE A 118 -8.93 -4.06 24.72
N GLU A 119 -8.03 -3.56 25.55
CA GLU A 119 -7.91 -3.92 26.95
C GLU A 119 -8.82 -3.01 27.76
N ALA A 120 -9.97 -3.57 28.19
CA ALA A 120 -11.03 -2.80 28.85
C ALA A 120 -10.54 -2.08 30.12
N ALA A 121 -9.64 -2.71 30.88
CA ALA A 121 -9.09 -2.12 32.12
C ALA A 121 -8.24 -0.85 31.88
N ARG A 122 -7.67 -0.71 30.68
CA ARG A 122 -6.86 0.47 30.33
C ARG A 122 -7.65 1.49 29.51
N CYS A 123 -8.81 1.11 28.98
CA CYS A 123 -9.58 1.97 28.11
C CYS A 123 -10.27 3.10 28.91
N THR A 124 -9.90 4.34 28.61
CA THR A 124 -10.48 5.55 29.23
C THR A 124 -11.76 6.04 28.53
N ALA A 125 -12.28 5.28 27.58
CA ALA A 125 -13.46 5.62 26.79
C ALA A 125 -13.40 7.00 26.08
N CYS A 126 -12.21 7.48 25.73
CA CYS A 126 -11.98 8.81 25.15
C CYS A 126 -12.48 8.98 23.70
N GLY A 127 -12.90 7.92 23.01
CA GLY A 127 -13.44 7.97 21.65
C GLY A 127 -12.40 8.14 20.54
N ALA A 128 -11.14 8.38 20.83
CA ALA A 128 -10.10 8.68 19.80
C ALA A 128 -9.98 7.60 18.70
N CYS A 129 -10.28 6.35 18.99
CA CYS A 129 -10.19 5.25 18.05
C CYS A 129 -11.40 5.15 17.09
N VAL A 130 -12.56 5.67 17.46
CA VAL A 130 -13.80 5.65 16.65
C VAL A 130 -14.04 6.97 15.91
N GLY A 131 -13.45 8.06 16.35
CA GLY A 131 -13.58 9.41 15.78
C GLY A 131 -12.91 9.60 14.42
N GLY A 132 -13.18 8.73 13.44
CA GLY A 132 -12.62 8.81 12.08
C GLY A 132 -11.25 8.17 11.92
N ARG A 133 -10.58 7.73 12.99
CA ARG A 133 -9.26 7.12 12.92
C ARG A 133 -9.28 5.70 12.33
N CYS A 134 -10.34 4.91 12.56
CA CYS A 134 -10.44 3.59 11.99
C CYS A 134 -10.86 3.65 10.50
N PRO A 135 -10.00 3.29 9.54
CA PRO A 135 -10.26 3.47 8.11
C PRO A 135 -11.42 2.61 7.59
N THR A 136 -11.80 1.56 8.31
CA THR A 136 -12.88 0.63 7.93
C THR A 136 -14.09 0.69 8.87
N GLY A 137 -14.05 1.58 9.86
CA GLY A 137 -15.10 1.67 10.89
C GLY A 137 -15.28 0.35 11.65
N ALA A 138 -14.20 -0.39 11.89
CA ALA A 138 -14.24 -1.65 12.62
C ALA A 138 -14.41 -1.48 14.12
N LEU A 139 -14.14 -0.27 14.64
CA LEU A 139 -14.34 0.06 16.05
C LEU A 139 -15.67 0.77 16.23
N ALA A 140 -16.40 0.36 17.24
CA ALA A 140 -17.69 0.94 17.61
C ALA A 140 -17.83 1.01 19.12
N GLU A 141 -18.54 2.03 19.59
CA GLU A 141 -18.98 2.14 20.97
C GLU A 141 -20.35 1.46 21.10
N ARG A 142 -20.51 0.66 22.14
CA ARG A 142 -21.78 0.05 22.56
C ARG A 142 -21.88 0.05 24.09
N ASP A 143 -22.90 0.65 24.62
CA ASP A 143 -23.17 0.71 26.07
C ASP A 143 -21.97 1.20 26.91
N GLY A 144 -21.30 2.28 26.45
CA GLY A 144 -20.13 2.85 27.10
C GLY A 144 -18.84 2.03 26.95
N ARG A 145 -18.85 0.96 26.14
CA ARG A 145 -17.71 0.11 25.87
C ARG A 145 -17.32 0.14 24.40
N TYR A 146 -16.03 0.10 24.14
CA TYR A 146 -15.51 0.05 22.78
C TYR A 146 -15.22 -1.40 22.37
N THR A 147 -15.67 -1.77 21.20
CA THR A 147 -15.52 -3.13 20.65
C THR A 147 -14.93 -3.09 19.26
N VAL A 148 -14.29 -4.21 18.85
CA VAL A 148 -13.69 -4.38 17.53
C VAL A 148 -14.50 -5.42 16.74
N SER A 149 -15.01 -5.03 15.58
CA SER A 149 -15.56 -5.96 14.60
C SER A 149 -14.42 -6.67 13.86
N GLU A 150 -14.19 -7.95 14.16
CA GLU A 150 -13.15 -8.75 13.50
C GLU A 150 -13.37 -8.86 11.98
N ALA A 151 -14.63 -8.90 11.54
CA ALA A 151 -15.00 -8.96 10.13
C ALA A 151 -14.59 -7.70 9.37
N ARG A 152 -14.66 -6.52 10.00
CA ARG A 152 -14.31 -5.23 9.39
C ARG A 152 -12.85 -4.82 9.63
N CYS A 153 -12.22 -5.35 10.68
CA CYS A 153 -10.85 -5.02 11.01
C CYS A 153 -9.87 -5.56 9.95
N ILE A 154 -9.08 -4.68 9.36
CA ILE A 154 -8.02 -5.04 8.40
C ILE A 154 -6.66 -5.27 9.06
N GLY A 155 -6.54 -5.01 10.37
CA GLY A 155 -5.32 -5.20 11.15
C GLY A 155 -4.20 -4.22 10.82
N CYS A 156 -4.55 -2.99 10.46
CA CYS A 156 -3.59 -1.95 10.05
C CYS A 156 -2.83 -1.29 11.22
N GLY A 157 -3.30 -1.41 12.46
CA GLY A 157 -2.65 -0.85 13.64
C GLY A 157 -2.89 0.64 13.92
N VAL A 158 -3.52 1.38 13.01
CA VAL A 158 -3.72 2.84 13.13
C VAL A 158 -4.43 3.24 14.44
N CYS A 159 -5.38 2.44 14.90
CA CYS A 159 -6.07 2.68 16.18
C CYS A 159 -5.16 2.45 17.39
N ALA A 160 -4.22 1.51 17.31
CA ALA A 160 -3.27 1.24 18.40
C ALA A 160 -2.27 2.39 18.53
N ALA A 161 -1.68 2.83 17.43
CA ALA A 161 -0.76 3.97 17.38
C ALA A 161 -1.40 5.28 17.88
N GLY A 162 -2.71 5.44 17.68
CA GLY A 162 -3.43 6.64 18.10
C GLY A 162 -4.16 6.53 19.44
N CYS A 163 -3.96 5.47 20.19
CA CYS A 163 -4.62 5.31 21.50
C CYS A 163 -3.81 5.99 22.61
N PRO A 164 -4.26 7.13 23.19
CA PRO A 164 -3.48 7.85 24.18
C PRO A 164 -3.29 7.06 25.48
N ALA A 165 -4.22 6.16 25.81
CA ALA A 165 -4.12 5.28 26.97
C ALA A 165 -3.34 3.98 26.70
N GLY A 166 -2.88 3.74 25.45
CA GLY A 166 -2.24 2.50 25.06
C GLY A 166 -3.11 1.25 25.29
N ALA A 167 -4.43 1.42 25.30
CA ALA A 167 -5.39 0.35 25.58
C ALA A 167 -5.65 -0.56 24.37
N ILE A 168 -5.15 -0.20 23.19
CA ILE A 168 -5.34 -0.99 21.97
C ILE A 168 -4.03 -1.64 21.57
N THR A 169 -4.07 -2.95 21.40
CA THR A 169 -2.93 -3.75 20.96
C THR A 169 -3.28 -4.52 19.70
N LEU A 170 -2.28 -5.06 19.02
CA LEU A 170 -2.46 -5.98 17.90
C LEU A 170 -2.20 -7.42 18.40
N ARG A 171 -3.16 -8.31 18.19
CA ARG A 171 -3.03 -9.74 18.44
C ARG A 171 -3.04 -10.51 17.12
N PRO A 172 -2.36 -11.66 17.02
CA PRO A 172 -2.45 -12.52 15.84
C PRO A 172 -3.90 -12.97 15.58
N ARG A 173 -4.29 -13.07 14.31
CA ARG A 173 -5.52 -13.78 13.94
C ARG A 173 -5.40 -15.27 14.26
N PRO A 174 -6.53 -15.98 14.43
CA PRO A 174 -6.51 -17.43 14.50
C PRO A 174 -5.72 -18.03 13.34
N SER A 175 -4.94 -19.08 13.59
CA SER A 175 -4.03 -19.68 12.59
C SER A 175 -4.71 -20.03 11.26
N ARG A 176 -5.98 -20.48 11.31
CA ARG A 176 -6.81 -20.78 10.13
C ARG A 176 -7.11 -19.57 9.24
N GLU A 177 -7.02 -18.36 9.78
CA GLU A 177 -7.27 -17.09 9.05
C GLU A 177 -5.98 -16.43 8.57
N GLN A 178 -4.85 -16.88 9.07
CA GLN A 178 -3.56 -16.33 8.67
C GLN A 178 -3.20 -16.78 7.25
N THR A 179 -2.60 -15.86 6.51
CA THR A 179 -2.12 -16.11 5.16
C THR A 179 -0.63 -15.86 5.08
N THR A 180 0.10 -16.76 4.39
CA THR A 180 1.51 -16.52 4.09
C THR A 180 1.61 -15.81 2.75
N PRO A 181 2.12 -14.56 2.70
CA PRO A 181 2.30 -13.87 1.44
C PRO A 181 3.27 -14.62 0.51
N PRO A 182 3.07 -14.56 -0.82
CA PRO A 182 4.02 -15.09 -1.80
C PRO A 182 5.41 -14.48 -1.62
N LYS A 183 6.45 -15.19 -2.08
CA LYS A 183 7.83 -14.68 -1.95
C LYS A 183 8.04 -13.41 -2.75
N THR A 184 7.55 -13.36 -3.99
CA THR A 184 7.83 -12.32 -4.99
C THR A 184 6.57 -11.84 -5.67
N ILE A 185 6.64 -10.71 -6.37
CA ILE A 185 5.54 -10.17 -7.19
C ILE A 185 5.17 -11.16 -8.30
N ALA A 186 6.17 -11.81 -8.93
CA ALA A 186 5.94 -12.82 -9.96
C ALA A 186 5.14 -14.01 -9.41
N ALA A 187 5.50 -14.54 -8.23
CA ALA A 187 4.77 -15.62 -7.58
C ALA A 187 3.34 -15.20 -7.21
N TRP A 188 3.14 -13.95 -6.78
CA TRP A 188 1.83 -13.39 -6.50
C TRP A 188 0.98 -13.30 -7.79
N ALA A 189 1.52 -12.77 -8.87
CA ALA A 189 0.82 -12.64 -10.16
C ALA A 189 0.41 -14.02 -10.70
N LEU A 190 1.34 -14.99 -10.65
CA LEU A 190 1.07 -16.38 -11.06
C LEU A 190 -0.06 -17.00 -10.23
N SER A 191 -0.02 -16.88 -8.90
CA SER A 191 -1.06 -17.42 -8.03
C SER A 191 -2.44 -16.84 -8.33
N ARG A 192 -2.53 -15.57 -8.65
CA ARG A 192 -3.79 -14.91 -9.05
C ARG A 192 -4.26 -15.35 -10.44
N ALA A 193 -3.34 -15.49 -11.39
CA ALA A 193 -3.68 -15.96 -12.74
C ALA A 193 -4.25 -17.38 -12.70
N VAL A 194 -3.61 -18.28 -11.94
CA VAL A 194 -4.06 -19.65 -11.74
C VAL A 194 -5.45 -19.70 -11.09
N ARG A 195 -5.68 -18.92 -10.04
CA ARG A 195 -6.98 -18.87 -9.34
C ARG A 195 -8.11 -18.32 -10.21
N ARG A 196 -7.82 -17.35 -11.11
CA ARG A 196 -8.84 -16.70 -11.95
C ARG A 196 -9.17 -17.47 -13.21
N ARG A 197 -8.21 -18.16 -13.81
CA ARG A 197 -8.32 -18.70 -15.16
C ARG A 197 -8.07 -20.21 -15.29
N GLY A 198 -7.71 -20.88 -14.19
CA GLY A 198 -7.22 -22.24 -14.19
C GLY A 198 -5.75 -22.32 -14.66
N ALA A 199 -5.06 -23.39 -14.24
CA ALA A 199 -3.62 -23.51 -14.45
C ALA A 199 -3.20 -23.51 -15.94
N LEU A 200 -3.98 -24.15 -16.78
CA LEU A 200 -3.65 -24.28 -18.21
C LEU A 200 -3.71 -22.93 -18.95
N ARG A 201 -4.75 -22.13 -18.74
CA ARG A 201 -4.88 -20.80 -19.35
C ARG A 201 -3.86 -19.80 -18.81
N ALA A 202 -3.49 -19.91 -17.54
CA ALA A 202 -2.44 -19.09 -16.93
C ALA A 202 -1.07 -19.40 -17.56
N ALA A 203 -0.74 -20.67 -17.80
CA ALA A 203 0.51 -21.09 -18.45
C ALA A 203 0.64 -20.57 -19.90
N VAL A 204 -0.43 -20.62 -20.68
CA VAL A 204 -0.45 -20.10 -22.06
C VAL A 204 -0.21 -18.59 -22.09
N GLN A 205 -0.80 -17.84 -21.16
CA GLN A 205 -0.66 -16.39 -21.13
C GLN A 205 0.75 -15.94 -20.69
N LEU A 206 1.34 -16.66 -19.73
CA LEU A 206 2.72 -16.40 -19.28
C LEU A 206 3.73 -16.78 -20.37
N GLY A 207 3.51 -17.86 -21.10
CA GLY A 207 4.31 -18.24 -22.27
C GLY A 207 4.23 -17.19 -23.39
N GLY A 208 3.04 -16.63 -23.64
CA GLY A 208 2.86 -15.54 -24.61
C GLY A 208 3.57 -14.25 -24.23
N LEU A 209 3.57 -13.88 -22.93
CA LEU A 209 4.32 -12.72 -22.41
C LEU A 209 5.84 -12.92 -22.52
N ALA A 210 6.34 -14.12 -22.19
CA ALA A 210 7.77 -14.45 -22.34
C ALA A 210 8.23 -14.39 -23.79
N LEU A 211 7.43 -14.91 -24.73
CA LEU A 211 7.69 -14.84 -26.18
C LEU A 211 7.62 -13.40 -26.71
N GLY A 212 6.68 -12.59 -26.20
CA GLY A 212 6.56 -11.17 -26.57
C GLY A 212 7.76 -10.34 -26.13
N THR A 213 8.28 -10.56 -24.90
CA THR A 213 9.48 -9.88 -24.39
C THR A 213 10.75 -10.33 -25.11
N MET A 214 10.85 -11.60 -25.52
CA MET A 214 11.96 -12.06 -26.39
C MET A 214 11.90 -11.41 -27.77
N ARG A 215 10.74 -11.32 -28.40
CA ARG A 215 10.59 -10.63 -29.68
C ARG A 215 10.98 -9.16 -29.64
N GLN A 216 10.65 -8.44 -28.55
CA GLN A 216 11.08 -7.04 -28.39
C GLN A 216 12.60 -6.89 -28.16
N ARG A 217 13.24 -7.85 -27.48
CA ARG A 217 14.71 -7.84 -27.28
C ARG A 217 15.49 -8.12 -28.58
N PHE A 218 14.90 -8.84 -29.54
CA PHE A 218 15.56 -9.20 -30.81
C PHE A 218 14.99 -8.43 -32.01
N ALA A 219 14.08 -7.47 -31.82
CA ALA A 219 13.66 -6.58 -32.90
C ALA A 219 14.82 -5.66 -33.31
N PRO A 220 15.18 -5.61 -34.60
CA PRO A 220 16.24 -4.71 -35.05
C PRO A 220 15.84 -3.27 -34.75
N ARG A 221 16.76 -2.52 -34.12
CA ARG A 221 16.58 -1.07 -33.93
C ARG A 221 16.41 -0.45 -35.32
N LYS A 222 15.26 0.14 -35.61
CA LYS A 222 15.09 1.02 -36.76
C LYS A 222 16.06 2.19 -36.60
N THR A 223 17.10 2.21 -37.35
CA THR A 223 17.96 3.38 -37.53
C THR A 223 17.09 4.47 -38.16
N SER A 224 16.88 5.56 -37.45
CA SER A 224 16.32 6.78 -38.02
C SER A 224 17.32 7.28 -39.05
N GLY A 225 17.06 7.04 -40.33
CA GLY A 225 17.80 7.58 -41.43
C GLY A 225 17.58 9.10 -41.46
N ASP A 226 18.67 9.83 -41.37
CA ASP A 226 18.75 11.25 -41.61
C ASP A 226 18.27 11.57 -43.05
N GLY A 227 17.09 12.18 -43.13
CA GLY A 227 16.57 12.78 -44.35
C GLY A 227 16.88 14.26 -44.42
N HIS A 228 18.14 14.62 -44.64
CA HIS A 228 18.45 15.94 -45.17
C HIS A 228 18.18 15.94 -46.68
N GLY A 229 17.03 16.48 -47.07
CA GLY A 229 16.62 16.81 -48.43
C GLY A 229 16.56 18.29 -48.60
N LYS A 230 17.52 18.86 -49.34
CA LYS A 230 17.54 20.22 -49.85
C LYS A 230 16.35 20.49 -50.77
N ALA A 231 15.71 21.62 -50.63
CA ALA A 231 15.38 22.62 -51.65
C ALA A 231 14.60 23.77 -50.95
#